data_303b7e58522c6983a2bb6bb989bd8dc9
#
_entry.id   303b7e58522c6983a2bb6bb989bd8dc9
#
_cell.length_a   1.000
_cell.length_b   1.000
_cell.length_c   1.000
_cell.angle_alpha   90.00
_cell.angle_beta   90.00
_cell.angle_gamma   90.00
#
_symmetry.space_group_name_H-M   'P 1'
#
loop_
_entity.id
_entity.type
_entity.pdbx_description
1 polymer ?
#
loop_
_entity_poly.entity_id
_entity_poly.type
_entity_poly.pdbx_seq_one_letter_code
_entity_poly.pdbx_strand_id
1 'polypeptide(L)'
;QRVAQLGAEGYNDYVVANGEKLSDIHGASIQDKVFTGLKGENVITVVAVGGSSKKAAETQFTGISWTDVATGTYTFSVAPIQAIYKAQVTTTLQYCDSEPSSYRFKNLFGSGKHLKFTKTNSTYDDGGAVCRVAAQETPLTYGSYGTISVRDVAAWQNDDNYLDCALYDDGSFYAWVQYFVAAGNLGHGYDEFVPNE
;
A
#
# COMPACT_ATOMS: atom_id res chain seq x y z
N GLN A 1 12.91 -0.80 8.65
CA GLN A 1 12.84 -1.57 9.88
C GLN A 1 14.10 -1.32 10.72
N ARG A 2 13.96 -1.04 12.00
CA ARG A 2 15.09 -0.75 12.89
C ARG A 2 15.58 -2.05 13.53
N VAL A 3 16.84 -2.36 13.36
CA VAL A 3 17.50 -3.43 14.12
C VAL A 3 18.10 -2.83 15.37
N ALA A 4 17.85 -3.48 16.50
CA ALA A 4 18.24 -2.99 17.81
C ALA A 4 19.74 -2.73 17.94
N GLN A 5 20.07 -1.83 18.84
CA GLN A 5 21.40 -1.44 19.26
C GLN A 5 22.24 -2.66 19.67
N LEU A 6 23.32 -2.89 18.94
CA LEU A 6 24.36 -3.85 19.32
C LEU A 6 25.54 -3.05 19.87
N GLY A 7 25.92 -3.34 21.06
CA GLY A 7 27.02 -2.64 21.68
C GLY A 7 27.68 -3.42 22.77
N ALA A 8 28.89 -3.89 22.49
CA ALA A 8 29.94 -4.08 23.50
C ALA A 8 31.28 -3.93 22.79
N GLU A 9 32.20 -3.18 23.36
CA GLU A 9 33.56 -3.08 22.82
C GLU A 9 34.20 -4.48 22.67
N GLY A 10 34.77 -4.76 21.51
CA GLY A 10 35.48 -6.00 21.24
C GLY A 10 34.68 -7.12 20.59
N TYR A 11 33.45 -6.87 20.15
CA TYR A 11 32.64 -7.84 19.42
C TYR A 11 32.64 -7.55 17.91
N ASN A 12 32.73 -8.62 17.12
CA ASN A 12 32.51 -8.59 15.67
C ASN A 12 31.03 -8.93 15.42
N ASP A 13 30.22 -7.91 15.33
CA ASP A 13 28.80 -8.08 15.13
C ASP A 13 28.48 -8.12 13.64
N TYR A 14 27.50 -8.91 13.25
CA TYR A 14 27.02 -8.93 11.88
C TYR A 14 25.50 -9.18 11.83
N VAL A 15 24.92 -8.82 10.71
CA VAL A 15 23.49 -9.00 10.43
C VAL A 15 23.32 -9.94 9.27
N VAL A 16 22.44 -10.92 9.44
CA VAL A 16 22.05 -11.89 8.43
C VAL A 16 20.58 -11.69 8.10
N ALA A 17 20.25 -11.58 6.82
CA ALA A 17 18.87 -11.63 6.35
C ALA A 17 18.69 -12.85 5.44
N ASN A 18 17.68 -13.66 5.74
CA ASN A 18 17.35 -14.86 4.96
C ASN A 18 18.56 -15.80 4.71
N GLY A 19 19.45 -15.92 5.71
CA GLY A 19 20.65 -16.75 5.62
C GLY A 19 21.84 -16.11 4.90
N GLU A 20 21.69 -14.93 4.33
CA GLU A 20 22.76 -14.18 3.68
C GLU A 20 23.32 -13.09 4.60
N LYS A 21 24.64 -13.05 4.75
CA LYS A 21 25.33 -12.03 5.54
C LYS A 21 25.30 -10.69 4.81
N LEU A 22 24.58 -9.71 5.35
CA LEU A 22 24.41 -8.40 4.74
C LEU A 22 25.49 -7.39 5.10
N SER A 23 26.07 -7.48 6.29
CA SER A 23 27.14 -6.57 6.74
C SER A 23 27.87 -7.08 7.95
N ASP A 24 29.17 -6.80 8.02
CA ASP A 24 29.95 -6.80 9.24
C ASP A 24 29.80 -5.47 9.97
N ILE A 25 29.61 -5.56 11.26
CA ILE A 25 29.40 -4.42 12.14
C ILE A 25 30.52 -4.47 13.19
N HIS A 26 31.42 -3.49 13.16
CA HIS A 26 32.51 -3.39 14.14
C HIS A 26 32.28 -2.21 15.06
N GLY A 27 32.35 -2.45 16.40
CA GLY A 27 32.34 -1.42 17.42
C GLY A 27 31.01 -1.12 18.07
N ALA A 28 31.05 -0.27 19.10
CA ALA A 28 30.10 -0.15 20.17
C ALA A 28 28.78 0.53 19.87
N SER A 29 28.50 1.05 18.71
CA SER A 29 27.22 1.67 18.46
C SER A 29 26.82 1.69 16.98
N ILE A 30 25.93 0.80 16.61
CA ILE A 30 25.15 0.95 15.38
C ILE A 30 23.75 1.36 15.78
N GLN A 31 23.41 2.58 15.42
CA GLN A 31 22.06 3.07 15.52
C GLN A 31 21.40 2.95 14.14
N ASP A 32 20.19 2.38 14.11
CA ASP A 32 19.27 2.44 12.98
C ASP A 32 19.83 1.92 11.63
N LYS A 33 20.21 0.65 11.55
CA LYS A 33 20.45 0.03 10.25
C LYS A 33 19.14 -0.18 9.48
N VAL A 34 19.05 0.40 8.30
CA VAL A 34 17.89 0.26 7.41
C VAL A 34 18.21 -0.75 6.31
N PHE A 35 17.38 -1.76 6.17
CA PHE A 35 17.45 -2.72 5.07
C PHE A 35 16.34 -2.42 4.06
N THR A 36 16.69 -2.41 2.79
CA THR A 36 15.76 -2.14 1.69
C THR A 36 15.68 -3.35 0.76
N GLY A 37 14.59 -3.46 0.01
CA GLY A 37 14.42 -4.50 -1.01
C GLY A 37 14.07 -5.89 -0.47
N LEU A 38 13.82 -6.05 0.83
CA LEU A 38 13.37 -7.31 1.40
C LEU A 38 11.88 -7.54 1.08
N LYS A 39 11.58 -8.71 0.48
CA LYS A 39 10.23 -9.09 0.02
C LYS A 39 9.80 -10.38 0.69
N GLY A 40 8.47 -10.56 0.87
CA GLY A 40 7.90 -11.76 1.45
C GLY A 40 8.30 -11.99 2.91
N GLU A 41 8.36 -13.23 3.34
CA GLU A 41 8.79 -13.60 4.68
C GLU A 41 10.30 -13.44 4.81
N ASN A 42 10.72 -12.74 5.84
CA ASN A 42 12.12 -12.44 6.10
C ASN A 42 12.48 -12.76 7.54
N VAL A 43 13.68 -13.31 7.72
CA VAL A 43 14.30 -13.54 9.02
C VAL A 43 15.54 -12.68 9.10
N ILE A 44 15.62 -11.79 10.09
CA ILE A 44 16.80 -11.01 10.38
C ILE A 44 17.39 -11.51 11.70
N THR A 45 18.61 -12.04 11.62
CA THR A 45 19.38 -12.50 12.75
C THR A 45 20.51 -11.52 13.00
N VAL A 46 20.60 -11.04 14.23
CA VAL A 46 21.70 -10.21 14.70
C VAL A 46 22.61 -11.06 15.55
N VAL A 47 23.87 -11.14 15.20
CA VAL A 47 24.86 -11.99 15.86
C VAL A 47 25.98 -11.14 16.43
N ALA A 48 26.15 -11.23 17.74
CA ALA A 48 27.31 -10.67 18.45
C ALA A 48 28.36 -11.76 18.68
N VAL A 49 29.59 -11.50 18.26
CA VAL A 49 30.73 -12.44 18.36
C VAL A 49 31.84 -11.82 19.19
N GLY A 50 32.13 -12.44 20.35
CA GLY A 50 33.23 -12.02 21.22
C GLY A 50 34.14 -13.20 21.55
N GLY A 51 35.34 -13.24 20.98
CA GLY A 51 36.27 -14.37 21.12
C GLY A 51 35.64 -15.68 20.67
N SER A 52 35.50 -16.65 21.56
CA SER A 52 34.84 -17.95 21.28
C SER A 52 33.33 -17.94 21.54
N SER A 53 32.78 -16.86 22.05
CA SER A 53 31.37 -16.74 22.41
C SER A 53 30.56 -16.09 21.29
N LYS A 54 29.33 -16.61 21.04
CA LYS A 54 28.35 -16.02 20.12
C LYS A 54 27.03 -15.86 20.83
N LYS A 55 26.37 -14.73 20.60
CA LYS A 55 24.95 -14.52 20.93
C LYS A 55 24.22 -14.06 19.69
N ALA A 56 23.04 -14.61 19.47
CA ALA A 56 22.17 -14.22 18.36
C ALA A 56 20.79 -13.78 18.89
N ALA A 57 20.23 -12.78 18.26
CA ALA A 57 18.83 -12.41 18.39
C ALA A 57 18.20 -12.43 17.00
N GLU A 58 17.02 -13.00 16.91
CA GLU A 58 16.30 -13.16 15.65
C GLU A 58 14.96 -12.44 15.69
N THR A 59 14.59 -11.84 14.57
CA THR A 59 13.25 -11.29 14.34
C THR A 59 12.76 -11.70 12.98
N GLN A 60 11.46 -11.99 12.90
CA GLN A 60 10.78 -12.30 11.64
C GLN A 60 9.87 -11.13 11.27
N PHE A 61 9.76 -10.87 9.98
CA PHE A 61 8.79 -9.93 9.44
C PHE A 61 8.47 -10.25 7.99
N THR A 62 7.28 -9.83 7.57
CA THR A 62 6.87 -9.94 6.16
C THR A 62 7.15 -8.61 5.45
N GLY A 63 7.98 -8.65 4.45
CA GLY A 63 8.24 -7.53 3.55
C GLY A 63 7.04 -7.33 2.62
N ILE A 64 6.49 -6.12 2.58
CA ILE A 64 5.39 -5.79 1.67
C ILE A 64 5.97 -5.51 0.29
N SER A 65 5.62 -6.35 -0.70
CA SER A 65 5.91 -6.12 -2.11
C SER A 65 4.62 -6.07 -2.92
N TRP A 66 4.69 -5.41 -4.08
CA TRP A 66 3.56 -5.19 -4.95
C TRP A 66 3.90 -5.63 -6.37
N THR A 67 3.02 -6.43 -6.98
CA THR A 67 3.16 -6.88 -8.37
C THR A 67 2.26 -6.06 -9.27
N ASP A 68 2.82 -5.60 -10.40
CA ASP A 68 2.10 -4.86 -11.42
C ASP A 68 1.12 -5.79 -12.16
N VAL A 69 -0.13 -5.35 -12.29
CA VAL A 69 -1.19 -6.05 -13.04
C VAL A 69 -1.35 -5.41 -14.41
N ALA A 70 -1.59 -4.11 -14.44
CA ALA A 70 -1.80 -3.34 -15.67
C ALA A 70 -1.42 -1.88 -15.46
N THR A 71 -0.95 -1.23 -16.51
CA THR A 71 -0.80 0.23 -16.55
C THR A 71 -1.89 0.81 -17.43
N GLY A 72 -2.48 1.92 -17.02
CA GLY A 72 -3.60 2.51 -17.75
C GLY A 72 -3.98 3.88 -17.23
N THR A 73 -5.17 4.32 -17.61
CA THR A 73 -5.72 5.62 -17.26
C THR A 73 -6.81 5.49 -16.20
N TYR A 74 -6.62 6.14 -15.08
CA TYR A 74 -7.63 6.32 -14.04
C TYR A 74 -8.36 7.64 -14.25
N THR A 75 -9.68 7.61 -14.32
CA THR A 75 -10.55 8.76 -14.52
C THR A 75 -11.35 9.02 -13.26
N PHE A 76 -11.24 10.25 -12.72
CA PHE A 76 -12.05 10.70 -11.60
C PHE A 76 -13.40 11.21 -12.09
N SER A 77 -14.48 10.80 -11.46
CA SER A 77 -15.85 11.19 -11.82
C SER A 77 -16.35 12.46 -11.14
N VAL A 78 -15.79 12.77 -9.98
CA VAL A 78 -16.31 13.85 -9.11
C VAL A 78 -15.71 15.19 -9.48
N ALA A 79 -16.55 16.14 -9.93
CA ALA A 79 -16.13 17.43 -10.45
C ALA A 79 -15.22 18.25 -9.50
N PRO A 80 -15.45 18.37 -8.17
CA PRO A 80 -14.50 19.00 -7.27
C PRO A 80 -13.11 18.38 -7.30
N ILE A 81 -12.99 17.04 -7.45
CA ILE A 81 -11.69 16.36 -7.53
C ILE A 81 -10.99 16.68 -8.84
N GLN A 82 -11.73 16.68 -9.95
CA GLN A 82 -11.20 17.07 -11.26
C GLN A 82 -10.67 18.50 -11.25
N ALA A 83 -11.37 19.41 -10.57
CA ALA A 83 -11.02 20.83 -10.52
C ALA A 83 -9.78 21.12 -9.66
N ILE A 84 -9.61 20.43 -8.53
CA ILE A 84 -8.49 20.66 -7.60
C ILE A 84 -7.26 19.81 -7.87
N TYR A 85 -7.42 18.72 -8.63
CA TYR A 85 -6.32 17.81 -8.94
C TYR A 85 -6.22 17.58 -10.45
N LYS A 86 -6.85 16.53 -10.97
CA LYS A 86 -6.84 16.15 -12.39
C LYS A 86 -8.11 15.37 -12.72
N ALA A 87 -8.57 15.46 -13.98
CA ALA A 87 -9.63 14.58 -14.46
C ALA A 87 -9.13 13.14 -14.68
N GLN A 88 -7.88 12.98 -15.13
CA GLN A 88 -7.30 11.69 -15.46
C GLN A 88 -5.84 11.60 -15.00
N VAL A 89 -5.40 10.39 -14.63
CA VAL A 89 -4.03 10.08 -14.23
C VAL A 89 -3.62 8.74 -14.84
N THR A 90 -2.45 8.69 -15.47
CA THR A 90 -1.82 7.42 -15.83
C THR A 90 -1.24 6.80 -14.58
N THR A 91 -1.63 5.56 -14.28
CA THR A 91 -1.22 4.82 -13.08
C THR A 91 -1.06 3.34 -13.37
N THR A 92 -0.51 2.60 -12.43
CA THR A 92 -0.38 1.14 -12.49
C THR A 92 -1.23 0.51 -11.40
N LEU A 93 -2.11 -0.40 -11.79
CA LEU A 93 -2.81 -1.30 -10.89
C LEU A 93 -1.83 -2.34 -10.36
N GLN A 94 -1.80 -2.55 -9.06
CA GLN A 94 -0.94 -3.51 -8.38
C GLN A 94 -1.72 -4.33 -7.36
N TYR A 95 -1.32 -5.60 -7.14
CA TYR A 95 -1.74 -6.36 -5.96
C TYR A 95 -0.59 -6.59 -4.99
N CYS A 96 -0.89 -6.79 -3.72
CA CYS A 96 0.09 -7.08 -2.68
C CYS A 96 0.47 -8.57 -2.68
N ASP A 97 1.75 -8.89 -2.81
CA ASP A 97 2.22 -10.29 -2.90
C ASP A 97 1.96 -11.08 -1.60
N SER A 98 2.04 -10.42 -0.45
CA SER A 98 1.78 -11.04 0.85
C SER A 98 0.30 -11.05 1.24
N GLU A 99 -0.54 -10.27 0.55
CA GLU A 99 -1.98 -10.14 0.81
C GLU A 99 -2.71 -9.96 -0.53
N PRO A 100 -2.92 -11.06 -1.32
CA PRO A 100 -3.38 -10.99 -2.70
C PRO A 100 -4.78 -10.38 -2.91
N SER A 101 -5.57 -10.23 -1.86
CA SER A 101 -6.84 -9.49 -1.89
C SER A 101 -6.66 -7.98 -1.84
N SER A 102 -5.50 -7.48 -1.43
CA SER A 102 -5.18 -6.05 -1.33
C SER A 102 -4.62 -5.53 -2.64
N TYR A 103 -5.27 -4.53 -3.20
CA TYR A 103 -4.92 -3.86 -4.45
C TYR A 103 -4.65 -2.38 -4.23
N ARG A 104 -3.93 -1.77 -5.18
CA ARG A 104 -3.76 -0.31 -5.21
C ARG A 104 -3.54 0.22 -6.61
N PHE A 105 -3.91 1.48 -6.80
CA PHE A 105 -3.44 2.30 -7.91
C PHE A 105 -2.20 3.06 -7.46
N LYS A 106 -1.04 2.69 -8.04
CA LYS A 106 0.28 3.19 -7.65
C LYS A 106 0.41 4.68 -7.95
N ASN A 107 0.75 5.47 -6.94
CA ASN A 107 1.00 6.90 -7.09
C ASN A 107 -0.17 7.70 -7.70
N LEU A 108 -1.42 7.23 -7.52
CA LEU A 108 -2.60 7.88 -8.09
C LEU A 108 -2.70 9.36 -7.71
N PHE A 109 -2.33 9.70 -6.49
CA PHE A 109 -2.33 11.07 -5.96
C PHE A 109 -0.92 11.68 -5.84
N GLY A 110 0.06 11.17 -6.58
CA GLY A 110 1.46 11.58 -6.53
C GLY A 110 2.39 10.55 -5.89
N SER A 111 3.69 10.82 -5.87
CA SER A 111 4.71 9.89 -5.40
C SER A 111 4.43 9.36 -3.99
N GLY A 112 4.35 8.04 -3.84
CA GLY A 112 4.07 7.37 -2.57
C GLY A 112 2.61 7.48 -2.10
N LYS A 113 1.71 8.09 -2.88
CA LYS A 113 0.30 8.31 -2.53
C LYS A 113 -0.60 7.48 -3.42
N HIS A 114 -1.11 6.40 -2.87
CA HIS A 114 -1.87 5.37 -3.57
C HIS A 114 -3.36 5.45 -3.21
N LEU A 115 -4.24 4.99 -4.10
CA LEU A 115 -5.59 4.57 -3.73
C LEU A 115 -5.57 3.07 -3.50
N LYS A 116 -6.03 2.61 -2.35
CA LYS A 116 -6.10 1.19 -1.98
C LYS A 116 -7.53 0.69 -2.03
N PHE A 117 -7.70 -0.58 -2.41
CA PHE A 117 -8.97 -1.27 -2.36
C PHE A 117 -8.78 -2.77 -2.09
N THR A 118 -9.85 -3.46 -1.74
CA THR A 118 -9.82 -4.90 -1.47
C THR A 118 -10.71 -5.62 -2.48
N LYS A 119 -10.19 -6.65 -3.12
CA LYS A 119 -10.95 -7.61 -3.91
C LYS A 119 -11.55 -8.65 -2.96
N THR A 120 -12.85 -8.89 -3.05
CA THR A 120 -13.56 -9.92 -2.28
C THR A 120 -13.55 -11.27 -3.02
N ASN A 121 -14.12 -12.29 -2.42
CA ASN A 121 -14.31 -13.59 -3.06
C ASN A 121 -15.64 -13.70 -3.86
N SER A 122 -16.41 -12.62 -3.91
CA SER A 122 -17.67 -12.55 -4.65
C SER A 122 -17.45 -11.99 -6.05
N THR A 123 -18.30 -12.38 -6.99
CA THR A 123 -18.34 -11.87 -8.35
C THR A 123 -19.74 -11.40 -8.72
N TYR A 124 -19.81 -10.40 -9.60
CA TYR A 124 -21.05 -10.03 -10.27
C TYR A 124 -21.40 -11.00 -11.40
N ASP A 125 -22.62 -10.95 -11.90
CA ASP A 125 -23.12 -11.83 -12.97
C ASP A 125 -22.34 -11.64 -14.28
N ASP A 126 -21.73 -10.48 -14.49
CA ASP A 126 -20.89 -10.15 -15.64
C ASP A 126 -19.44 -10.61 -15.52
N GLY A 127 -19.10 -11.28 -14.43
CA GLY A 127 -17.76 -11.81 -14.13
C GLY A 127 -16.83 -10.86 -13.40
N GLY A 128 -17.23 -9.60 -13.16
CA GLY A 128 -16.44 -8.65 -12.39
C GLY A 128 -16.30 -9.09 -10.91
N ALA A 129 -15.08 -9.11 -10.41
CA ALA A 129 -14.84 -9.39 -8.99
C ALA A 129 -15.30 -8.21 -8.13
N VAL A 130 -16.14 -8.46 -7.13
CA VAL A 130 -16.63 -7.42 -6.21
C VAL A 130 -15.48 -6.86 -5.40
N CYS A 131 -15.37 -5.53 -5.35
CA CYS A 131 -14.33 -4.81 -4.63
C CYS A 131 -14.91 -3.87 -3.56
N ARG A 132 -14.05 -3.48 -2.60
CA ARG A 132 -14.38 -2.50 -1.55
C ARG A 132 -13.31 -1.42 -1.50
N VAL A 133 -13.75 -0.17 -1.45
CA VAL A 133 -12.88 0.99 -1.18
C VAL A 133 -13.18 1.48 0.22
N ALA A 134 -12.43 1.02 1.20
CA ALA A 134 -12.54 1.49 2.58
C ALA A 134 -12.20 2.97 2.69
N ALA A 135 -12.80 3.65 3.68
CA ALA A 135 -12.53 5.06 3.92
C ALA A 135 -11.02 5.29 4.14
N GLN A 136 -10.45 6.19 3.35
CA GLN A 136 -9.03 6.53 3.40
C GLN A 136 -8.79 7.99 3.01
N GLU A 137 -7.79 8.60 3.65
CA GLU A 137 -7.36 9.95 3.33
C GLU A 137 -6.57 10.00 2.02
N THR A 138 -6.78 11.05 1.26
CA THR A 138 -5.93 11.43 0.13
C THR A 138 -4.98 12.54 0.55
N PRO A 139 -3.92 12.86 -0.21
CA PRO A 139 -3.10 14.04 0.06
C PRO A 139 -3.75 15.35 -0.41
N LEU A 140 -4.94 15.30 -0.97
CA LEU A 140 -5.66 16.46 -1.48
C LEU A 140 -6.37 17.21 -0.33
N THR A 141 -6.53 18.51 -0.49
CA THR A 141 -7.24 19.38 0.46
C THR A 141 -8.32 20.17 -0.26
N TYR A 142 -9.42 20.42 0.42
CA TYR A 142 -10.51 21.25 -0.06
C TYR A 142 -10.53 22.59 0.69
N GLY A 143 -9.66 23.50 0.30
CA GLY A 143 -9.52 24.82 0.93
C GLY A 143 -9.38 24.74 2.45
N SER A 144 -10.16 25.52 3.18
CA SER A 144 -10.19 25.53 4.64
C SER A 144 -10.93 24.32 5.27
N TYR A 145 -11.61 23.51 4.46
CA TYR A 145 -12.34 22.33 4.95
C TYR A 145 -11.44 21.11 5.20
N GLY A 146 -10.16 21.21 4.86
CA GLY A 146 -9.14 20.22 5.22
C GLY A 146 -8.98 19.07 4.23
N THR A 147 -8.46 17.95 4.74
CA THR A 147 -8.10 16.77 3.94
C THR A 147 -9.32 16.11 3.32
N ILE A 148 -9.19 15.77 2.03
CA ILE A 148 -10.18 14.99 1.31
C ILE A 148 -9.94 13.50 1.57
N SER A 149 -11.01 12.79 1.89
CA SER A 149 -11.06 11.33 1.98
C SER A 149 -11.93 10.75 0.88
N VAL A 150 -11.72 9.47 0.58
CA VAL A 150 -12.50 8.68 -0.39
C VAL A 150 -12.93 7.36 0.23
N ARG A 151 -14.12 6.88 -0.14
CA ARG A 151 -14.66 5.56 0.20
C ARG A 151 -15.68 5.10 -0.84
N ASP A 152 -16.03 3.81 -0.86
CA ASP A 152 -17.17 3.36 -1.66
C ASP A 152 -18.49 3.89 -1.08
N VAL A 153 -19.52 3.96 -1.93
CA VAL A 153 -20.84 4.51 -1.53
C VAL A 153 -21.52 3.59 -0.51
N ALA A 154 -21.28 2.27 -0.55
CA ALA A 154 -21.80 1.34 0.45
C ALA A 154 -21.26 1.65 1.85
N ALA A 155 -19.96 1.95 1.96
CA ALA A 155 -19.34 2.37 3.22
C ALA A 155 -19.87 3.74 3.70
N TRP A 156 -20.23 4.63 2.77
CA TRP A 156 -20.88 5.90 3.12
C TRP A 156 -22.29 5.70 3.66
N GLN A 157 -23.10 4.91 2.95
CA GLN A 157 -24.50 4.66 3.30
C GLN A 157 -24.65 3.65 4.44
N ASN A 158 -23.57 2.94 4.80
CA ASN A 158 -23.58 1.79 5.71
C ASN A 158 -24.62 0.73 5.27
N ASP A 159 -24.67 0.48 3.96
CA ASP A 159 -25.61 -0.44 3.32
C ASP A 159 -24.98 -1.03 2.06
N ASP A 160 -24.79 -2.35 2.05
CA ASP A 160 -24.16 -3.07 0.94
C ASP A 160 -25.01 -3.11 -0.34
N ASN A 161 -26.30 -2.75 -0.30
CA ASN A 161 -27.10 -2.55 -1.51
C ASN A 161 -26.58 -1.39 -2.40
N TYR A 162 -25.75 -0.51 -1.86
CA TYR A 162 -25.06 0.57 -2.59
C TYR A 162 -23.66 0.19 -3.04
N LEU A 163 -23.24 -1.08 -2.88
CA LEU A 163 -21.95 -1.54 -3.35
C LEU A 163 -21.97 -1.77 -4.86
N ASP A 164 -21.16 -1.01 -5.56
CA ASP A 164 -20.98 -1.13 -6.99
C ASP A 164 -19.53 -0.78 -7.35
N CYS A 165 -18.67 -1.78 -7.17
CA CYS A 165 -17.24 -1.71 -7.43
C CYS A 165 -16.77 -3.05 -7.99
N ALA A 166 -16.15 -3.04 -9.16
CA ALA A 166 -15.69 -4.26 -9.82
C ALA A 166 -14.27 -4.16 -10.37
N LEU A 167 -13.57 -5.29 -10.30
CA LEU A 167 -12.28 -5.53 -10.97
C LEU A 167 -12.45 -6.71 -11.93
N TYR A 168 -12.08 -6.52 -13.19
CA TYR A 168 -12.15 -7.52 -14.23
C TYR A 168 -10.81 -8.18 -14.52
N ASP A 169 -10.82 -9.33 -15.18
CA ASP A 169 -9.62 -10.11 -15.49
C ASP A 169 -8.66 -9.41 -16.46
N ASP A 170 -9.17 -8.49 -17.30
CA ASP A 170 -8.36 -7.63 -18.16
C ASP A 170 -7.67 -6.48 -17.42
N GLY A 171 -7.92 -6.35 -16.11
CA GLY A 171 -7.40 -5.30 -15.26
C GLY A 171 -8.24 -4.03 -15.26
N SER A 172 -9.34 -3.95 -16.02
CA SER A 172 -10.27 -2.83 -15.94
C SER A 172 -10.97 -2.81 -14.58
N PHE A 173 -11.28 -1.61 -14.11
CA PHE A 173 -11.88 -1.40 -12.79
C PHE A 173 -12.84 -0.23 -12.83
N TYR A 174 -13.94 -0.34 -12.09
CA TYR A 174 -14.75 0.80 -11.73
C TYR A 174 -15.14 0.75 -10.24
N ALA A 175 -15.44 1.91 -9.68
CA ALA A 175 -15.95 1.99 -8.31
C ALA A 175 -16.90 3.18 -8.15
N TRP A 176 -18.07 2.92 -7.60
CA TRP A 176 -18.96 3.97 -7.14
C TRP A 176 -18.44 4.51 -5.81
N VAL A 177 -17.77 5.66 -5.87
CA VAL A 177 -17.07 6.26 -4.73
C VAL A 177 -17.69 7.58 -4.31
N GLN A 178 -17.50 7.91 -3.03
CA GLN A 178 -17.75 9.22 -2.45
C GLN A 178 -16.44 9.86 -2.06
N TYR A 179 -16.27 11.14 -2.43
CA TYR A 179 -15.23 12.03 -1.88
C TYR A 179 -15.84 12.95 -0.84
N PHE A 180 -15.16 13.13 0.29
CA PHE A 180 -15.68 13.90 1.41
C PHE A 180 -14.56 14.56 2.23
N VAL A 181 -14.93 15.57 2.99
CA VAL A 181 -14.14 16.20 4.05
C VAL A 181 -14.86 16.03 5.39
N ALA A 182 -14.19 16.33 6.49
CA ALA A 182 -14.84 16.24 7.81
C ALA A 182 -16.17 17.02 7.91
N ALA A 183 -16.29 18.12 7.18
CA ALA A 183 -17.49 18.96 7.16
C ALA A 183 -18.63 18.43 6.29
N GLY A 184 -18.38 17.47 5.38
CA GLY A 184 -19.44 16.92 4.54
C GLY A 184 -18.98 16.30 3.21
N ASN A 185 -19.98 16.02 2.38
CA ASN A 185 -19.85 15.39 1.08
C ASN A 185 -19.38 16.39 0.00
N LEU A 186 -18.40 15.98 -0.81
CA LEU A 186 -17.95 16.73 -1.99
C LEU A 186 -18.59 16.22 -3.29
N GLY A 187 -19.12 15.00 -3.27
CA GLY A 187 -19.76 14.36 -4.39
C GLY A 187 -19.48 12.86 -4.42
N HIS A 188 -20.23 12.18 -5.27
CA HIS A 188 -20.02 10.75 -5.56
C HIS A 188 -20.20 10.50 -7.06
N GLY A 189 -19.62 9.42 -7.54
CA GLY A 189 -19.68 9.01 -8.94
C GLY A 189 -18.86 7.77 -9.19
N TYR A 190 -18.84 7.31 -10.43
CA TYR A 190 -18.08 6.15 -10.85
C TYR A 190 -16.70 6.58 -11.31
N ASP A 191 -15.71 6.31 -10.50
CA ASP A 191 -14.32 6.38 -10.93
C ASP A 191 -13.98 5.11 -11.71
N GLU A 192 -13.18 5.25 -12.77
CA GLU A 192 -12.86 4.17 -13.70
C GLU A 192 -11.36 4.07 -13.96
N PHE A 193 -10.89 2.84 -14.16
CA PHE A 193 -9.55 2.58 -14.65
C PHE A 193 -9.62 1.70 -15.90
N VAL A 194 -9.01 2.18 -16.98
CA VAL A 194 -8.92 1.47 -18.25
C VAL A 194 -7.45 1.16 -18.53
N PRO A 195 -7.06 -0.14 -18.62
CA PRO A 195 -5.71 -0.53 -19.02
C PRO A 195 -5.36 -0.03 -20.42
N ASN A 196 -4.08 0.25 -20.63
CA ASN A 196 -3.56 0.46 -21.99
C ASN A 196 -3.55 -0.86 -22.75
N GLU A 197 -3.82 -0.80 -24.05
CA GLU A 197 -3.66 -1.93 -24.95
C GLU A 197 -2.18 -2.37 -25.08
#